data_367f01c77cb3e6a6e9110085f1f55fa9
#
_entry.id   367f01c77cb3e6a6e9110085f1f55fa9
#
_cell.length_a   1.000
_cell.length_b   1.000
_cell.length_c   1.000
_cell.angle_alpha   90.00
_cell.angle_beta   90.00
_cell.angle_gamma   90.00
#
_symmetry.space_group_name_H-M   'P 1'
#
loop_
_entity.id
_entity.type
_entity.pdbx_description
1 polymer ?
#
loop_
_entity_poly.entity_id
_entity_poly.type
_entity_poly.pdbx_seq_one_letter_code
_entity_poly.pdbx_strand_id
1 'polypeptide(L)'
;GVVKGWHKHLKQIDNVVCVQGMVKLVLYDDREDLGGKDSTRWEVEEFYIGVHNPLLIQIPAGVWHGWKCVSLEEALIVNIPTIAYNRENPDEVRMDPHSPDIPYDWARKDK
;
A
#
# COMPACT_ATOMS: atom_id res chain seq x y z
N GLY A 1 -7.44 14.57 -1.71
CA GLY A 1 -7.92 13.53 -0.86
C GLY A 1 -7.01 13.16 0.28
N VAL A 2 -7.62 12.50 1.23
CA VAL A 2 -6.91 12.01 2.41
C VAL A 2 -6.01 10.84 2.02
N VAL A 3 -4.79 10.84 2.52
CA VAL A 3 -3.86 9.73 2.35
C VAL A 3 -3.97 8.78 3.53
N LYS A 4 -4.15 7.49 3.27
CA LYS A 4 -4.11 6.43 4.25
C LYS A 4 -2.75 5.73 4.11
N GLY A 5 -1.87 5.92 5.03
CA GLY A 5 -0.55 5.30 4.99
C GLY A 5 0.41 5.98 5.97
N TRP A 6 1.58 5.55 6.11
CA TRP A 6 2.14 4.30 5.61
C TRP A 6 1.91 3.20 6.63
N HIS A 7 1.63 2.01 6.15
CA HIS A 7 1.46 0.83 7.01
C HIS A 7 2.32 -0.30 6.48
N LYS A 8 2.80 -1.16 7.38
CA LYS A 8 3.35 -2.46 6.98
C LYS A 8 3.04 -3.50 8.03
N HIS A 9 3.01 -4.75 7.61
CA HIS A 9 2.83 -5.90 8.48
C HIS A 9 4.10 -6.73 8.43
N LEU A 10 4.50 -7.29 9.57
CA LEU A 10 5.75 -8.04 9.66
C LEU A 10 5.57 -9.51 9.27
N LYS A 11 4.36 -10.04 9.40
CA LYS A 11 4.04 -11.45 9.15
C LYS A 11 2.93 -11.62 8.13
N GLN A 12 1.94 -10.73 8.16
CA GLN A 12 0.74 -10.79 7.35
C GLN A 12 1.03 -10.38 5.91
N ILE A 13 0.41 -11.11 4.98
CA ILE A 13 0.33 -10.72 3.57
C ILE A 13 -1.06 -10.17 3.33
N ASP A 14 -1.17 -9.02 2.67
CA ASP A 14 -2.45 -8.42 2.32
C ASP A 14 -2.79 -8.71 0.86
N ASN A 15 -4.08 -8.97 0.62
CA ASN A 15 -4.64 -9.12 -0.73
C ASN A 15 -5.71 -8.06 -0.90
N VAL A 16 -5.43 -7.05 -1.69
CA VAL A 16 -6.20 -5.80 -1.73
C VAL A 16 -6.88 -5.63 -3.08
N VAL A 17 -8.17 -5.33 -3.04
CA VAL A 17 -8.95 -4.93 -4.23
C VAL A 17 -9.68 -3.63 -3.91
N CYS A 18 -9.94 -2.84 -4.94
CA CYS A 18 -10.82 -1.66 -4.83
C CYS A 18 -12.10 -1.96 -5.60
N VAL A 19 -13.21 -2.07 -4.88
CA VAL A 19 -14.50 -2.50 -5.44
C VAL A 19 -15.43 -1.35 -5.80
N GLN A 20 -15.09 -0.13 -5.38
CA GLN A 20 -15.83 1.09 -5.70
C GLN A 20 -14.84 2.23 -5.85
N GLY A 21 -15.05 3.10 -6.83
CA GLY A 21 -14.16 4.23 -7.09
C GLY A 21 -12.81 3.80 -7.64
N MET A 22 -11.83 4.68 -7.48
CA MET A 22 -10.45 4.46 -7.89
C MET A 22 -9.49 4.92 -6.80
N VAL A 23 -8.46 4.14 -6.55
CA VAL A 23 -7.38 4.52 -5.64
C VAL A 23 -6.03 4.40 -6.30
N LYS A 24 -5.12 5.24 -5.86
CA LYS A 24 -3.69 5.06 -6.10
C LYS A 24 -3.13 4.31 -4.89
N LEU A 25 -2.69 3.08 -5.11
CA LEU A 25 -2.02 2.26 -4.12
C LEU A 25 -0.53 2.35 -4.37
N VAL A 26 0.23 2.65 -3.33
CA VAL A 26 1.69 2.79 -3.43
C VAL A 26 2.36 1.82 -2.49
N LEU A 27 3.36 1.12 -3.01
CA LEU A 27 4.18 0.18 -2.25
C LEU A 27 5.62 0.69 -2.21
N TYR A 28 6.26 0.56 -1.06
CA TYR A 28 7.68 0.85 -0.89
C TYR A 28 8.36 -0.30 -0.15
N ASP A 29 9.40 -0.85 -0.75
CA ASP A 29 10.12 -2.00 -0.23
C ASP A 29 11.46 -1.58 0.37
N ASP A 30 11.54 -1.58 1.70
CA ASP A 30 12.78 -1.33 2.43
C ASP A 30 13.32 -2.58 3.13
N ARG A 31 12.80 -3.76 2.75
CA ARG A 31 13.25 -5.02 3.35
C ARG A 31 14.73 -5.25 3.06
N GLU A 32 15.39 -5.95 3.98
CA GLU A 32 16.77 -6.34 3.76
C GLU A 32 16.89 -7.18 2.47
N ASP A 33 17.83 -6.79 1.62
CA ASP A 33 18.05 -7.50 0.37
C ASP A 33 18.86 -8.78 0.64
N LEU A 34 18.23 -9.92 0.39
CA LEU A 34 18.87 -11.23 0.53
C LEU A 34 19.65 -11.64 -0.72
N GLY A 35 19.76 -10.73 -1.69
CA GLY A 35 20.42 -10.96 -2.96
C GLY A 35 19.46 -11.43 -4.03
N GLY A 36 19.86 -11.28 -5.26
CA GLY A 36 19.08 -11.68 -6.41
C GLY A 36 18.66 -10.51 -7.29
N LYS A 37 18.63 -10.77 -8.58
CA LYS A 37 18.32 -9.75 -9.61
C LYS A 37 16.86 -9.33 -9.62
N ASP A 38 15.99 -10.10 -8.94
CA ASP A 38 14.56 -9.81 -8.88
C ASP A 38 14.16 -9.06 -7.61
N SER A 39 15.15 -8.58 -6.83
CA SER A 39 14.90 -7.81 -5.63
C SER A 39 14.20 -6.49 -5.95
N THR A 40 13.15 -6.15 -5.18
CA THR A 40 12.44 -4.87 -5.28
C THR A 40 12.87 -3.88 -4.21
N ARG A 41 13.94 -4.17 -3.46
CA ARG A 41 14.42 -3.28 -2.41
C ARG A 41 14.68 -1.87 -2.95
N TRP A 42 14.15 -0.87 -2.22
CA TRP A 42 14.22 0.56 -2.53
C TRP A 42 13.35 0.99 -3.72
N GLU A 43 12.55 0.08 -4.28
CA GLU A 43 11.60 0.44 -5.33
C GLU A 43 10.32 0.99 -4.74
N VAL A 44 9.79 2.03 -5.41
CA VAL A 44 8.44 2.55 -5.19
C VAL A 44 7.60 2.13 -6.38
N GLU A 45 6.48 1.47 -6.12
CA GLU A 45 5.54 1.05 -7.16
C GLU A 45 4.18 1.70 -6.94
N GLU A 46 3.61 2.22 -8.02
CA GLU A 46 2.28 2.84 -8.01
C GLU A 46 1.31 2.01 -8.82
N PHE A 47 0.14 1.75 -8.24
CA PHE A 47 -0.94 1.05 -8.92
C PHE A 47 -2.22 1.88 -8.84
N TYR A 48 -2.85 2.11 -9.97
CA TYR A 48 -4.18 2.72 -10.02
C TYR A 48 -5.19 1.60 -10.18
N ILE A 49 -5.94 1.30 -9.12
CA ILE A 49 -6.86 0.17 -9.09
C ILE A 49 -8.27 0.62 -8.71
N GLY A 50 -9.25 -0.10 -9.21
CA GLY A 50 -10.66 0.17 -8.95
C GLY A 50 -11.55 -0.26 -10.09
N VAL A 51 -12.70 0.38 -10.21
CA VAL A 51 -13.72 -0.03 -11.21
C VAL A 51 -13.22 0.07 -12.65
N HIS A 52 -12.27 0.96 -12.93
CA HIS A 52 -11.69 1.12 -14.26
C HIS A 52 -10.41 0.30 -14.48
N ASN A 53 -9.92 -0.35 -13.46
CA ASN A 53 -8.74 -1.22 -13.52
C ASN A 53 -8.82 -2.24 -12.39
N PRO A 54 -9.65 -3.28 -12.56
CA PRO A 54 -9.94 -4.24 -11.49
C PRO A 54 -8.79 -5.24 -11.30
N LEU A 55 -7.84 -4.85 -10.47
CA LEU A 55 -6.69 -5.68 -10.09
C LEU A 55 -6.77 -6.06 -8.63
N LEU A 56 -6.32 -7.26 -8.30
CA LEU A 56 -6.00 -7.66 -6.94
C LEU A 56 -4.49 -7.51 -6.76
N ILE A 57 -4.09 -6.75 -5.75
CA ILE A 57 -2.68 -6.53 -5.44
C ILE A 57 -2.34 -7.30 -4.18
N GLN A 58 -1.36 -8.18 -4.28
CA GLN A 58 -0.83 -8.89 -3.12
C GLN A 58 0.38 -8.11 -2.58
N ILE A 59 0.29 -7.73 -1.31
CA ILE A 59 1.33 -6.94 -0.64
C ILE A 59 2.10 -7.88 0.29
N PRO A 60 3.38 -8.15 0.01
CA PRO A 60 4.18 -9.02 0.86
C PRO A 60 4.37 -8.44 2.26
N ALA A 61 4.61 -9.33 3.23
CA ALA A 61 4.98 -8.90 4.57
C ALA A 61 6.26 -8.05 4.52
N GLY A 62 6.32 -7.02 5.35
CA GLY A 62 7.47 -6.12 5.43
C GLY A 62 7.50 -5.00 4.40
N VAL A 63 6.51 -4.91 3.51
CA VAL A 63 6.44 -3.86 2.49
C VAL A 63 5.50 -2.75 2.96
N TRP A 64 6.01 -1.51 2.96
CA TRP A 64 5.20 -0.34 3.27
C TRP A 64 4.17 -0.11 2.18
N HIS A 65 2.96 0.25 2.57
CA HIS A 65 1.90 0.55 1.63
C HIS A 65 1.00 1.67 2.14
N GLY A 66 0.38 2.35 1.20
CA GLY A 66 -0.60 3.38 1.47
C GLY A 66 -1.46 3.61 0.25
N TRP A 67 -2.56 4.35 0.41
CA TRP A 67 -3.43 4.67 -0.71
C TRP A 67 -4.08 6.02 -0.56
N LYS A 68 -4.51 6.54 -1.70
CA LYS A 68 -5.22 7.80 -1.82
C LYS A 68 -6.35 7.62 -2.83
N CYS A 69 -7.56 8.06 -2.46
CA CYS A 69 -8.67 8.07 -3.40
C CYS A 69 -8.40 9.09 -4.50
N VAL A 70 -8.54 8.67 -5.76
CA VAL A 70 -8.30 9.53 -6.93
C VAL A 70 -9.55 9.72 -7.78
N SER A 71 -10.69 9.14 -7.37
CA SER A 71 -11.98 9.36 -8.02
C SER A 71 -12.77 10.47 -7.32
N LEU A 72 -13.80 10.98 -7.99
CA LEU A 72 -14.71 11.96 -7.39
C LEU A 72 -15.60 11.31 -6.34
N GLU A 73 -15.99 10.07 -6.58
CA GLU A 73 -16.79 9.28 -5.63
C GLU A 73 -15.88 8.63 -4.59
N GLU A 74 -16.52 8.22 -3.50
CA GLU A 74 -15.85 7.49 -2.44
C GLU A 74 -15.29 6.16 -2.93
N ALA A 75 -14.10 5.81 -2.51
CA ALA A 75 -13.50 4.52 -2.84
C ALA A 75 -13.70 3.53 -1.70
N LEU A 76 -13.92 2.27 -2.06
CA LEU A 76 -14.04 1.18 -1.10
C LEU A 76 -12.99 0.12 -1.40
N ILE A 77 -12.10 -0.09 -0.43
CA ILE A 77 -11.05 -1.11 -0.50
C ILE A 77 -11.45 -2.29 0.36
N VAL A 78 -11.25 -3.48 -0.17
CA VAL A 78 -11.41 -4.74 0.58
C VAL A 78 -10.04 -5.40 0.67
N ASN A 79 -9.64 -5.74 1.88
CA ASN A 79 -8.42 -6.48 2.13
C ASN A 79 -8.75 -7.87 2.66
N ILE A 80 -8.09 -8.89 2.12
CA ILE A 80 -8.20 -10.27 2.59
C ILE A 80 -6.82 -10.66 3.11
N PRO A 81 -6.55 -10.43 4.40
CA PRO A 81 -5.25 -10.73 4.98
C PRO A 81 -5.09 -12.22 5.26
N THR A 82 -3.84 -12.67 5.31
CA THR A 82 -3.52 -14.07 5.60
C THR A 82 -3.55 -14.42 7.08
N ILE A 83 -3.58 -13.39 7.94
CA ILE A 83 -3.59 -13.57 9.41
C ILE A 83 -4.76 -12.77 9.98
N ALA A 84 -5.52 -13.36 10.89
CA ALA A 84 -6.60 -12.67 11.55
C ALA A 84 -6.07 -11.53 12.43
N TYR A 85 -6.80 -10.42 12.47
CA TYR A 85 -6.44 -9.28 13.30
C TYR A 85 -6.43 -9.66 14.77
N ASN A 86 -5.31 -9.38 15.45
CA ASN A 86 -5.18 -9.57 16.90
C ASN A 86 -5.17 -8.18 17.56
N ARG A 87 -6.25 -7.86 18.25
CA ARG A 87 -6.47 -6.57 18.86
C ARG A 87 -5.46 -6.24 19.96
N GLU A 88 -4.99 -7.27 20.69
CA GLU A 88 -4.05 -7.09 21.80
C GLU A 88 -2.60 -6.99 21.34
N ASN A 89 -2.30 -7.58 20.19
CA ASN A 89 -0.96 -7.57 19.62
C ASN A 89 -1.04 -7.46 18.10
N PRO A 90 -1.44 -6.31 17.59
CA PRO A 90 -1.61 -6.14 16.15
C PRO A 90 -0.27 -6.22 15.41
N ASP A 91 -0.28 -6.93 14.30
CA ASP A 91 0.87 -7.02 13.40
C ASP A 91 0.84 -5.82 12.45
N GLU A 92 1.14 -4.63 12.97
CA GLU A 92 1.08 -3.41 12.20
C GLU A 92 2.11 -2.40 12.68
N VAL A 93 2.85 -1.84 11.73
CA VAL A 93 3.75 -0.71 11.95
C VAL A 93 3.23 0.46 11.12
N ARG A 94 3.18 1.64 11.70
CA ARG A 94 2.69 2.85 11.04
C ARG A 94 3.78 3.90 10.93
N MET A 95 3.69 4.71 9.89
CA MET A 95 4.56 5.84 9.66
C MET A 95 3.74 6.98 9.05
N ASP A 96 4.11 8.21 9.36
CA ASP A 96 3.47 9.39 8.78
C ASP A 96 3.54 9.34 7.24
N PRO A 97 2.42 9.61 6.53
CA PRO A 97 2.41 9.55 5.07
C PRO A 97 3.39 10.53 4.41
N HIS A 98 3.81 11.57 5.11
CA HIS A 98 4.75 12.56 4.61
C HIS A 98 6.16 12.40 5.19
N SER A 99 6.45 11.26 5.83
CA SER A 99 7.77 10.98 6.37
C SER A 99 8.84 11.01 5.28
N PRO A 100 9.99 11.68 5.52
CA PRO A 100 11.08 11.67 4.56
C PRO A 100 11.80 10.32 4.43
N ASP A 101 11.49 9.38 5.32
CA ASP A 101 12.08 8.04 5.27
C ASP A 101 11.58 7.23 4.08
N ILE A 102 10.45 7.62 3.48
CA ILE A 102 9.96 7.03 2.25
C ILE A 102 10.00 8.10 1.15
N PRO A 103 10.73 7.84 0.06
CA PRO A 103 10.92 8.85 -0.99
C PRO A 103 9.73 8.95 -1.93
N TYR A 104 8.58 9.37 -1.38
CA TYR A 104 7.36 9.45 -2.16
C TYR A 104 6.55 10.70 -1.79
N ASP A 105 6.10 11.41 -2.81
CA ASP A 105 5.26 12.60 -2.68
C ASP A 105 3.82 12.25 -3.11
N TRP A 106 2.90 12.35 -2.17
CA TRP A 106 1.48 12.05 -2.40
C TRP A 106 0.73 13.19 -3.10
N ALA A 107 1.35 14.34 -3.24
CA ALA A 107 0.69 15.49 -3.85
C ALA A 107 0.33 15.19 -5.31
N ARG A 108 -0.82 15.71 -5.74
CA ARG A 108 -1.21 15.62 -7.14
C ARG A 108 -0.19 16.41 -7.99
N LYS A 109 0.27 15.77 -9.04
CA LYS A 109 1.20 16.41 -9.98
C LYS A 109 0.43 16.81 -11.22
N ASP A 110 0.31 18.10 -11.42
CA ASP A 110 -0.25 18.64 -12.63
C ASP A 110 0.87 18.81 -13.67
N LYS A 111 0.53 18.58 -14.90
CA LYS A 111 1.48 18.75 -16.00
C LYS A 111 1.50 20.20 -16.47
#